data_89c4155e945c7a3e47d4c0bcad9d8697
#
_entry.id   89c4155e945c7a3e47d4c0bcad9d8697
#
_cell.length_a   1.000
_cell.length_b   1.000
_cell.length_c   1.000
_cell.angle_alpha   90.00
_cell.angle_beta   90.00
_cell.angle_gamma   90.00
#
_symmetry.space_group_name_H-M   'P 1'
#
loop_
_entity.id
_entity.type
_entity.pdbx_description
1 polymer ?
#
loop_
_entity_poly.entity_id
_entity_poly.type
_entity_poly.pdbx_seq_one_letter_code
_entity_poly.pdbx_strand_id
1 'polypeptide(L)'
;MLKQVSKNVVLSIAASVVITGCSVAPQPMLQEDVKAQVKKDLSTLSEAALPVTKPITLDEAIYRGINHNLQKRVKVLESALSEQQLDLVYYDMLPSLTAAAGYSERNNYAASQSASFTNGKPQPLNNTYSISQEKERSTTDVTFSWNILDFGLSYVRAEQQADKFLIAKEKEKKIEHTLTQEIRRAYYQAVSAQDLLKRIQPMMVEVKQALNDSKAVQDQRVSKTPMEALAYQRELLDILRSLHTLESGLISAKVELSELMGLKPGTEFELADKVEKNYEIPQLHLSLDQMEEIALENRPELTESRYQERISEKELTAAKLKMLPGVNLSASLSYDNSDYLLNNDWYSYGANVSWNLLNVFKASSYNKLAKTQIEVAKEQKLALSMAVLSQVHLSIVNFNQAKKEYLLAKEYLTVADDIYHLTEVENSVNVNSRLILIKEKLNNILATLRYSAAYANVQNGYGKIFASLGVDEKALETPNMEPIQAAQTPVEEVKPVAEVPEEKLHVTPVVVPEAQEQEPIVEAKPVAETKEETLHVTPAVMPEAKETQAVEAPQKATPKKEDNRFSTMNFRTAKVLLYPGDKLTVNAKPYSVKEGDSLPKIAEEAGVSPSWIVSENPWLVEKNRVSAK
;
A
#
# COMPACT_ATOMS: atom_id res chain seq x y z
N MET A 1 -51.95 -37.60 19.38
CA MET A 1 -51.83 -36.94 18.05
C MET A 1 -51.65 -35.43 18.11
N LEU A 2 -52.40 -34.67 18.88
CA LEU A 2 -52.31 -33.20 18.95
C LEU A 2 -50.93 -32.64 19.46
N LYS A 3 -50.24 -33.32 20.38
CA LYS A 3 -48.90 -32.92 20.88
C LYS A 3 -47.77 -33.09 19.83
N GLN A 4 -47.92 -34.04 18.91
CA GLN A 4 -46.91 -34.29 17.86
C GLN A 4 -47.05 -33.30 16.68
N VAL A 5 -48.26 -32.85 16.41
CA VAL A 5 -48.53 -31.81 15.38
C VAL A 5 -47.94 -30.45 15.80
N SER A 6 -48.01 -30.12 17.12
CA SER A 6 -47.49 -28.84 17.60
C SER A 6 -45.95 -28.79 17.58
N LYS A 7 -45.24 -29.90 17.89
CA LYS A 7 -43.75 -29.96 17.81
C LYS A 7 -43.24 -29.79 16.36
N ASN A 8 -43.90 -30.42 15.39
CA ASN A 8 -43.53 -30.33 13.99
C ASN A 8 -43.80 -28.92 13.40
N VAL A 9 -44.86 -28.25 13.83
CA VAL A 9 -45.17 -26.88 13.45
C VAL A 9 -44.16 -25.89 14.03
N VAL A 10 -43.78 -26.05 15.30
CA VAL A 10 -42.76 -25.21 15.94
C VAL A 10 -41.39 -25.43 15.30
N LEU A 11 -41.02 -26.68 14.97
CA LEU A 11 -39.74 -26.97 14.28
C LEU A 11 -39.72 -26.39 12.85
N SER A 12 -40.86 -26.42 12.13
CA SER A 12 -40.97 -25.84 10.78
C SER A 12 -40.92 -24.32 10.79
N ILE A 13 -41.47 -23.66 11.81
CA ILE A 13 -41.41 -22.21 11.99
C ILE A 13 -39.98 -21.81 12.39
N ALA A 14 -39.31 -22.52 13.25
CA ALA A 14 -37.91 -22.27 13.62
C ALA A 14 -36.98 -22.45 12.41
N ALA A 15 -37.16 -23.49 11.60
CA ALA A 15 -36.39 -23.70 10.36
C ALA A 15 -36.64 -22.61 9.32
N SER A 16 -37.87 -22.10 9.19
CA SER A 16 -38.18 -21.02 8.25
C SER A 16 -37.58 -19.66 8.68
N VAL A 17 -37.49 -19.37 9.97
CA VAL A 17 -36.87 -18.15 10.51
C VAL A 17 -35.35 -18.16 10.31
N VAL A 18 -34.70 -19.33 10.42
CA VAL A 18 -33.25 -19.47 10.21
C VAL A 18 -32.87 -19.29 8.74
N ILE A 19 -33.71 -19.74 7.78
CA ILE A 19 -33.41 -19.64 6.35
C ILE A 19 -33.60 -18.20 5.82
N THR A 20 -34.51 -17.42 6.38
CA THR A 20 -34.73 -16.02 5.98
C THR A 20 -33.77 -15.02 6.63
N GLY A 21 -33.09 -15.42 7.72
CA GLY A 21 -32.15 -14.56 8.47
C GLY A 21 -30.72 -14.49 7.91
N CYS A 22 -30.33 -15.37 6.95
CA CYS A 22 -28.95 -15.50 6.50
C CYS A 22 -28.55 -14.67 5.27
N SER A 23 -29.45 -13.82 4.73
CA SER A 23 -29.05 -12.92 3.64
C SER A 23 -28.64 -11.57 4.21
N VAL A 24 -27.33 -11.29 4.22
CA VAL A 24 -26.81 -9.96 4.52
C VAL A 24 -26.94 -9.12 3.25
N ALA A 25 -27.88 -8.18 3.24
CA ALA A 25 -27.98 -7.22 2.17
C ALA A 25 -26.92 -6.11 2.33
N PRO A 26 -26.19 -5.72 1.28
CA PRO A 26 -25.29 -4.58 1.33
C PRO A 26 -26.05 -3.32 1.77
N GLN A 27 -25.59 -2.70 2.84
CA GLN A 27 -26.18 -1.45 3.32
C GLN A 27 -25.24 -0.30 2.94
N PRO A 28 -25.59 0.55 1.96
CA PRO A 28 -24.82 1.74 1.65
C PRO A 28 -24.87 2.71 2.84
N MET A 29 -23.75 3.40 3.08
CA MET A 29 -23.70 4.42 4.13
C MET A 29 -24.72 5.53 3.86
N LEU A 30 -25.45 5.93 4.88
CA LEU A 30 -26.38 7.05 4.79
C LEU A 30 -25.60 8.36 4.61
N GLN A 31 -26.18 9.31 3.85
CA GLN A 31 -25.52 10.61 3.62
C GLN A 31 -25.25 11.39 4.93
N GLU A 32 -26.06 11.18 5.96
CA GLU A 32 -25.88 11.80 7.27
C GLU A 32 -24.65 11.24 7.98
N ASP A 33 -24.46 9.93 7.91
CA ASP A 33 -23.26 9.27 8.49
C ASP A 33 -21.99 9.72 7.75
N VAL A 34 -22.02 9.81 6.42
CA VAL A 34 -20.93 10.33 5.61
C VAL A 34 -20.59 11.78 6.03
N LYS A 35 -21.61 12.66 6.19
CA LYS A 35 -21.38 14.04 6.64
C LYS A 35 -20.79 14.11 8.04
N ALA A 36 -21.25 13.27 8.96
CA ALA A 36 -20.71 13.17 10.31
C ALA A 36 -19.25 12.73 10.30
N GLN A 37 -18.94 11.70 9.49
CA GLN A 37 -17.57 11.21 9.27
C GLN A 37 -16.67 12.32 8.71
N VAL A 38 -17.07 12.97 7.62
CA VAL A 38 -16.30 14.07 7.00
C VAL A 38 -16.02 15.20 8.01
N LYS A 39 -17.01 15.56 8.85
CA LYS A 39 -16.78 16.58 9.89
C LYS A 39 -15.74 16.13 10.91
N LYS A 40 -15.77 14.87 11.32
CA LYS A 40 -14.79 14.27 12.22
C LYS A 40 -13.41 14.24 11.58
N ASP A 41 -13.31 13.81 10.31
CA ASP A 41 -12.03 13.72 9.58
C ASP A 41 -11.40 15.12 9.45
N LEU A 42 -12.20 16.15 9.10
CA LEU A 42 -11.72 17.52 9.00
C LEU A 42 -11.24 18.08 10.35
N SER A 43 -11.92 17.75 11.47
CA SER A 43 -11.45 18.17 12.81
C SER A 43 -10.14 17.47 13.16
N THR A 44 -10.04 16.17 12.92
CA THR A 44 -8.82 15.39 13.19
C THR A 44 -7.62 15.90 12.37
N LEU A 45 -7.83 16.21 11.08
CA LEU A 45 -6.78 16.78 10.22
C LEU A 45 -6.33 18.19 10.71
N SER A 46 -7.26 18.99 11.26
CA SER A 46 -6.91 20.30 11.77
C SER A 46 -6.21 20.27 13.14
N GLU A 47 -6.55 19.31 13.99
CA GLU A 47 -5.93 19.12 15.31
C GLU A 47 -4.52 18.49 15.20
N ALA A 48 -4.30 17.64 14.20
CA ALA A 48 -3.01 16.99 13.97
C ALA A 48 -1.94 17.96 13.44
N ALA A 49 -2.34 19.10 12.86
CA ALA A 49 -1.43 20.07 12.29
C ALA A 49 -0.79 20.95 13.36
N LEU A 50 0.54 20.85 13.54
CA LEU A 50 1.27 21.76 14.42
C LEU A 50 1.22 23.20 13.88
N PRO A 51 0.90 24.21 14.70
CA PRO A 51 0.88 25.60 14.26
C PRO A 51 2.28 26.05 13.81
N VAL A 52 2.32 26.83 12.73
CA VAL A 52 3.55 27.44 12.23
C VAL A 52 3.69 28.82 12.90
N THR A 53 4.68 28.99 13.78
CA THR A 53 4.91 30.23 14.53
C THR A 53 6.16 30.98 14.08
N LYS A 54 7.04 30.34 13.30
CA LYS A 54 8.31 30.88 12.80
C LYS A 54 8.49 30.46 11.34
N PRO A 55 9.33 31.20 10.56
CA PRO A 55 9.72 30.74 9.24
C PRO A 55 10.33 29.34 9.31
N ILE A 56 9.91 28.47 8.39
CA ILE A 56 10.30 27.06 8.37
C ILE A 56 11.65 26.93 7.67
N THR A 57 12.61 26.28 8.31
CA THR A 57 13.89 25.84 7.71
C THR A 57 13.74 24.47 7.05
N LEU A 58 14.72 24.06 6.25
CA LEU A 58 14.73 22.71 5.65
C LEU A 58 14.69 21.62 6.72
N ASP A 59 15.49 21.75 7.79
CA ASP A 59 15.51 20.77 8.88
C ASP A 59 14.16 20.69 9.60
N GLU A 60 13.50 21.83 9.84
CA GLU A 60 12.15 21.86 10.43
C GLU A 60 11.12 21.24 9.47
N ALA A 61 11.22 21.46 8.16
CA ALA A 61 10.34 20.86 7.18
C ALA A 61 10.49 19.33 7.17
N ILE A 62 11.72 18.82 7.19
CA ILE A 62 12.02 17.39 7.29
C ILE A 62 11.48 16.81 8.61
N TYR A 63 11.75 17.48 9.75
CA TYR A 63 11.25 17.07 11.05
C TYR A 63 9.72 16.97 11.08
N ARG A 64 9.01 17.96 10.54
CA ARG A 64 7.55 17.95 10.44
C ARG A 64 7.06 16.81 9.56
N GLY A 65 7.66 16.60 8.40
CA GLY A 65 7.30 15.51 7.50
C GLY A 65 7.49 14.15 8.16
N ILE A 66 8.63 13.90 8.78
CA ILE A 66 8.91 12.64 9.46
C ILE A 66 7.93 12.37 10.60
N ASN A 67 7.53 13.39 11.36
CA ASN A 67 6.69 13.19 12.55
C ASN A 67 5.17 13.35 12.30
N HIS A 68 4.76 14.09 11.27
CA HIS A 68 3.35 14.45 11.07
C HIS A 68 2.79 14.03 9.70
N ASN A 69 3.61 13.50 8.78
CA ASN A 69 3.12 13.00 7.51
C ASN A 69 2.21 11.79 7.71
N LEU A 70 1.01 11.82 7.11
CA LEU A 70 0.01 10.77 7.28
C LEU A 70 0.40 9.46 6.63
N GLN A 71 1.13 9.48 5.50
CA GLN A 71 1.59 8.24 4.84
C GLN A 71 2.61 7.51 5.71
N LYS A 72 3.57 8.25 6.33
CA LYS A 72 4.49 7.66 7.29
C LYS A 72 3.74 7.10 8.50
N ARG A 73 2.75 7.84 9.03
CA ARG A 73 1.94 7.37 10.16
C ARG A 73 1.21 6.06 9.86
N VAL A 74 0.73 5.88 8.63
CA VAL A 74 0.16 4.59 8.19
C VAL A 74 1.22 3.48 8.30
N LYS A 75 2.45 3.69 7.82
CA LYS A 75 3.52 2.67 7.90
C LYS A 75 3.92 2.34 9.34
N VAL A 76 3.95 3.31 10.23
CA VAL A 76 4.16 3.08 11.67
C VAL A 76 3.03 2.22 12.25
N LEU A 77 1.77 2.48 11.89
CA LEU A 77 0.64 1.67 12.33
C LEU A 77 0.65 0.26 11.73
N GLU A 78 1.06 0.09 10.46
CA GLU A 78 1.26 -1.24 9.85
C GLU A 78 2.35 -2.04 10.57
N SER A 79 3.43 -1.38 10.99
CA SER A 79 4.48 -1.98 11.80
C SER A 79 3.95 -2.42 13.18
N ALA A 80 3.21 -1.55 13.88
CA ALA A 80 2.58 -1.88 15.15
C ALA A 80 1.53 -3.00 15.02
N LEU A 81 0.77 -3.03 13.91
CA LEU A 81 -0.15 -4.13 13.60
C LEU A 81 0.59 -5.46 13.46
N SER A 82 1.73 -5.46 12.74
CA SER A 82 2.54 -6.66 12.57
C SER A 82 3.17 -7.16 13.89
N GLU A 83 3.50 -6.23 14.80
CA GLU A 83 3.94 -6.54 16.16
C GLU A 83 2.81 -7.20 16.97
N GLN A 84 1.60 -6.65 16.95
CA GLN A 84 0.45 -7.25 17.61
C GLN A 84 0.08 -8.63 17.04
N GLN A 85 0.27 -8.83 15.73
CA GLN A 85 0.12 -10.15 15.11
C GLN A 85 1.17 -11.15 15.63
N LEU A 86 2.40 -10.69 15.88
CA LEU A 86 3.43 -11.52 16.51
C LEU A 86 3.00 -11.94 17.92
N ASP A 87 2.48 -11.02 18.72
CA ASP A 87 1.99 -11.30 20.07
C ASP A 87 0.86 -12.34 20.05
N LEU A 88 -0.05 -12.26 19.06
CA LEU A 88 -1.13 -13.25 18.92
C LEU A 88 -0.59 -14.64 18.60
N VAL A 89 0.42 -14.75 17.75
CA VAL A 89 1.02 -16.05 17.38
C VAL A 89 1.70 -16.73 18.58
N TYR A 90 2.14 -15.98 19.59
CA TYR A 90 2.64 -16.59 20.84
C TYR A 90 1.56 -17.37 21.58
N TYR A 91 0.31 -16.95 21.54
CA TYR A 91 -0.81 -17.71 22.14
C TYR A 91 -1.09 -19.01 21.40
N ASP A 92 -0.79 -19.11 20.09
CA ASP A 92 -0.93 -20.35 19.31
C ASP A 92 0.04 -21.46 19.76
N MET A 93 1.07 -21.12 20.54
CA MET A 93 1.98 -22.10 21.14
C MET A 93 1.44 -22.70 22.44
N LEU A 94 0.43 -22.08 23.04
CA LEU A 94 -0.11 -22.55 24.31
C LEU A 94 -1.01 -23.79 24.10
N PRO A 95 -1.12 -24.65 25.13
CA PRO A 95 -2.10 -25.71 25.12
C PRO A 95 -3.53 -25.14 25.11
N SER A 96 -4.46 -25.86 24.50
CA SER A 96 -5.87 -25.49 24.52
C SER A 96 -6.53 -25.97 25.83
N LEU A 97 -7.33 -25.10 26.44
CA LEU A 97 -8.20 -25.40 27.56
C LEU A 97 -9.65 -25.14 27.13
N THR A 98 -10.43 -26.19 26.98
CA THR A 98 -11.80 -26.11 26.47
C THR A 98 -12.78 -26.56 27.56
N ALA A 99 -13.77 -25.72 27.86
CA ALA A 99 -14.93 -26.12 28.68
C ALA A 99 -16.11 -26.38 27.74
N ALA A 100 -16.73 -27.52 27.89
CA ALA A 100 -17.91 -27.94 27.14
C ALA A 100 -19.04 -28.35 28.10
N ALA A 101 -20.27 -27.97 27.78
CA ALA A 101 -21.47 -28.42 28.47
C ALA A 101 -22.48 -28.90 27.43
N GLY A 102 -23.06 -30.05 27.64
CA GLY A 102 -24.00 -30.65 26.70
C GLY A 102 -25.27 -31.10 27.40
N TYR A 103 -26.43 -30.90 26.75
CA TYR A 103 -27.71 -31.51 27.12
C TYR A 103 -28.21 -32.30 25.92
N SER A 104 -28.60 -33.55 26.17
CA SER A 104 -29.19 -34.41 25.16
C SER A 104 -30.45 -35.08 25.67
N GLU A 105 -31.52 -35.06 24.87
CA GLU A 105 -32.80 -35.73 25.18
C GLU A 105 -33.17 -36.67 24.03
N ARG A 106 -33.60 -37.86 24.38
CA ARG A 106 -34.14 -38.88 23.47
C ARG A 106 -35.61 -39.10 23.73
N ASN A 107 -36.37 -39.32 22.67
CA ASN A 107 -37.80 -39.64 22.79
C ASN A 107 -38.06 -41.10 23.27
N ASN A 108 -37.02 -41.97 23.31
CA ASN A 108 -37.10 -43.36 23.71
C ASN A 108 -35.87 -43.78 24.52
N TYR A 109 -35.95 -44.87 25.24
CA TYR A 109 -34.79 -45.44 25.93
C TYR A 109 -33.76 -46.03 24.95
N ALA A 110 -32.47 -45.86 25.25
CA ALA A 110 -31.39 -46.57 24.57
C ALA A 110 -31.28 -48.00 25.08
N ALA A 111 -32.29 -48.82 24.76
CA ALA A 111 -32.32 -50.22 25.18
C ALA A 111 -31.53 -51.09 24.21
N SER A 112 -30.62 -51.91 24.71
CA SER A 112 -29.81 -52.86 23.95
C SER A 112 -30.01 -54.28 24.44
N GLN A 113 -29.79 -55.24 23.57
CA GLN A 113 -29.84 -56.67 23.89
C GLN A 113 -28.47 -57.28 23.60
N SER A 114 -27.97 -58.07 24.48
CA SER A 114 -26.70 -58.78 24.33
C SER A 114 -26.94 -60.25 23.97
N ALA A 115 -26.23 -60.73 22.95
CA ALA A 115 -26.16 -62.14 22.63
C ALA A 115 -25.00 -62.80 23.41
N SER A 116 -25.24 -63.87 24.06
CA SER A 116 -24.19 -64.70 24.67
C SER A 116 -23.42 -65.46 23.55
N PHE A 117 -22.13 -65.65 23.73
CA PHE A 117 -21.28 -66.42 22.84
C PHE A 117 -20.97 -67.79 23.55
N THR A 118 -21.36 -68.89 22.94
CA THR A 118 -21.03 -70.25 23.46
C THR A 118 -20.40 -71.04 22.31
N ASN A 119 -19.25 -71.63 22.56
CA ASN A 119 -18.49 -72.43 21.58
C ASN A 119 -18.22 -71.69 20.23
N GLY A 120 -17.88 -70.43 20.28
CA GLY A 120 -17.58 -69.65 19.11
C GLY A 120 -18.80 -69.27 18.24
N LYS A 121 -20.03 -69.51 18.74
CA LYS A 121 -21.28 -69.18 18.03
C LYS A 121 -22.14 -68.24 18.88
N PRO A 122 -22.73 -67.18 18.27
CA PRO A 122 -23.71 -66.35 18.96
C PRO A 122 -24.95 -67.18 19.25
N GLN A 123 -25.45 -67.12 20.50
CA GLN A 123 -26.70 -67.70 20.88
C GLN A 123 -27.91 -66.83 20.53
N PRO A 124 -29.11 -67.37 20.33
CA PRO A 124 -30.30 -66.57 20.11
C PRO A 124 -30.43 -65.49 21.17
N LEU A 125 -30.89 -64.31 20.77
CA LEU A 125 -31.11 -63.15 21.64
C LEU A 125 -32.20 -63.53 22.66
N ASN A 126 -31.94 -63.35 23.96
CA ASN A 126 -32.97 -63.42 24.98
C ASN A 126 -33.87 -62.17 24.84
N ASN A 127 -35.18 -62.30 25.00
CA ASN A 127 -36.14 -61.19 24.88
C ASN A 127 -36.06 -60.18 26.05
N THR A 128 -34.88 -60.05 26.66
CA THR A 128 -34.61 -59.12 27.75
C THR A 128 -33.76 -57.98 27.21
N TYR A 129 -34.17 -56.73 27.45
CA TYR A 129 -33.44 -55.54 27.11
C TYR A 129 -32.84 -54.89 28.34
N SER A 130 -31.64 -54.47 28.27
CA SER A 130 -30.93 -53.64 29.27
C SER A 130 -30.89 -52.21 28.84
N ILE A 131 -30.96 -51.32 29.79
CA ILE A 131 -30.85 -49.86 29.59
C ILE A 131 -29.63 -49.43 30.39
N SER A 132 -28.72 -48.70 29.74
CA SER A 132 -27.49 -48.17 30.35
C SER A 132 -27.35 -46.66 30.22
N GLN A 133 -28.37 -46.01 29.67
CA GLN A 133 -28.40 -44.56 29.48
C GLN A 133 -29.82 -44.05 29.72
N GLU A 134 -29.91 -42.89 30.31
CA GLU A 134 -31.17 -42.16 30.49
C GLU A 134 -31.65 -41.54 29.20
N LYS A 135 -32.92 -41.08 29.20
CA LYS A 135 -33.47 -40.28 28.10
C LYS A 135 -32.89 -38.89 28.08
N GLU A 136 -32.62 -38.33 29.24
CA GLU A 136 -32.11 -36.98 29.44
C GLU A 136 -30.71 -37.08 30.05
N ARG A 137 -29.74 -36.42 29.46
CA ARG A 137 -28.36 -36.48 29.90
C ARG A 137 -27.73 -35.10 29.84
N SER A 138 -27.10 -34.68 30.92
CA SER A 138 -26.29 -33.45 30.98
C SER A 138 -24.85 -33.83 31.24
N THR A 139 -23.97 -33.31 30.42
CA THR A 139 -22.52 -33.52 30.55
C THR A 139 -21.79 -32.19 30.66
N THR A 140 -20.74 -32.16 31.44
CA THR A 140 -19.83 -31.02 31.52
C THR A 140 -18.39 -31.52 31.49
N ASP A 141 -17.59 -30.98 30.62
CA ASP A 141 -16.20 -31.38 30.43
C ASP A 141 -15.29 -30.14 30.43
N VAL A 142 -14.17 -30.21 31.12
CA VAL A 142 -13.05 -29.28 30.99
C VAL A 142 -11.86 -30.09 30.52
N THR A 143 -11.41 -29.80 29.30
CA THR A 143 -10.36 -30.57 28.63
C THR A 143 -9.15 -29.69 28.34
N PHE A 144 -8.02 -30.05 28.85
CA PHE A 144 -6.69 -29.57 28.46
C PHE A 144 -6.17 -30.46 27.35
N SER A 145 -5.68 -29.86 26.26
CA SER A 145 -5.07 -30.56 25.12
C SER A 145 -3.84 -29.86 24.63
N TRP A 146 -2.75 -30.58 24.46
CA TRP A 146 -1.50 -30.06 23.96
C TRP A 146 -0.88 -30.99 22.92
N ASN A 147 -0.75 -30.50 21.69
CA ASN A 147 -0.10 -31.22 20.61
C ASN A 147 1.34 -30.71 20.47
N ILE A 148 2.31 -31.59 20.72
CA ILE A 148 3.74 -31.25 20.69
C ILE A 148 4.20 -30.88 19.26
N LEU A 149 3.66 -31.51 18.23
CA LEU A 149 3.99 -31.17 16.84
C LEU A 149 3.44 -29.78 16.48
N ASP A 150 2.20 -29.48 16.88
CA ASP A 150 1.58 -28.18 16.63
C ASP A 150 2.33 -27.07 17.37
N PHE A 151 2.80 -27.32 18.60
CA PHE A 151 3.70 -26.41 19.31
C PHE A 151 4.97 -26.11 18.50
N GLY A 152 5.65 -27.13 17.97
CA GLY A 152 6.85 -26.94 17.13
C GLY A 152 6.56 -26.17 15.83
N LEU A 153 5.39 -26.40 15.21
CA LEU A 153 4.96 -25.64 14.04
C LEU A 153 4.60 -24.19 14.38
N SER A 154 3.92 -23.97 15.49
CA SER A 154 3.57 -22.62 15.97
C SER A 154 4.82 -21.82 16.34
N TYR A 155 5.84 -22.47 16.91
CA TYR A 155 7.13 -21.83 17.16
C TYR A 155 7.79 -21.32 15.85
N VAL A 156 7.86 -22.17 14.82
CA VAL A 156 8.38 -21.75 13.51
C VAL A 156 7.56 -20.62 12.88
N ARG A 157 6.22 -20.66 13.03
CA ARG A 157 5.34 -19.57 12.58
C ARG A 157 5.60 -18.27 13.34
N ALA A 158 5.85 -18.34 14.65
CA ALA A 158 6.22 -17.18 15.44
C ALA A 158 7.53 -16.55 14.95
N GLU A 159 8.55 -17.36 14.65
CA GLU A 159 9.79 -16.87 14.05
C GLU A 159 9.55 -16.22 12.67
N GLN A 160 8.68 -16.79 11.84
CA GLN A 160 8.31 -16.18 10.54
C GLN A 160 7.56 -14.86 10.73
N GLN A 161 6.67 -14.77 11.74
CA GLN A 161 5.93 -13.54 12.03
C GLN A 161 6.85 -12.46 12.62
N ALA A 162 7.86 -12.82 13.41
CA ALA A 162 8.90 -11.90 13.86
C ALA A 162 9.67 -11.30 12.66
N ASP A 163 9.99 -12.12 11.66
CA ASP A 163 10.62 -11.64 10.43
C ASP A 163 9.71 -10.69 9.63
N LYS A 164 8.39 -10.96 9.58
CA LYS A 164 7.43 -10.05 8.95
C LYS A 164 7.33 -8.71 9.69
N PHE A 165 7.40 -8.71 11.01
CA PHE A 165 7.49 -7.47 11.78
C PHE A 165 8.74 -6.67 11.44
N LEU A 166 9.91 -7.32 11.31
CA LEU A 166 11.14 -6.66 10.88
C LEU A 166 11.04 -6.11 9.45
N ILE A 167 10.38 -6.82 8.53
CA ILE A 167 10.06 -6.32 7.18
C ILE A 167 9.19 -5.05 7.27
N ALA A 168 8.19 -5.01 8.14
CA ALA A 168 7.36 -3.82 8.33
C ALA A 168 8.18 -2.62 8.86
N LYS A 169 9.15 -2.87 9.74
CA LYS A 169 10.11 -1.85 10.21
C LYS A 169 11.03 -1.32 9.10
N GLU A 170 11.50 -2.18 8.22
CA GLU A 170 12.30 -1.72 7.06
C GLU A 170 11.46 -0.88 6.07
N LYS A 171 10.18 -1.22 5.88
CA LYS A 171 9.25 -0.39 5.09
C LYS A 171 9.01 0.99 5.71
N GLU A 172 9.01 1.09 7.04
CA GLU A 172 8.95 2.36 7.75
C GLU A 172 10.21 3.21 7.47
N LYS A 173 11.42 2.64 7.50
CA LYS A 173 12.66 3.34 7.15
C LYS A 173 12.66 3.81 5.69
N LYS A 174 12.19 2.95 4.78
CA LYS A 174 12.09 3.29 3.36
C LYS A 174 11.25 4.55 3.11
N ILE A 175 10.09 4.67 3.76
CA ILE A 175 9.25 5.87 3.61
C ILE A 175 9.92 7.11 4.19
N GLU A 176 10.72 7.00 5.28
CA GLU A 176 11.48 8.11 5.84
C GLU A 176 12.49 8.67 4.85
N HIS A 177 13.30 7.81 4.21
CA HIS A 177 14.28 8.23 3.21
C HIS A 177 13.60 8.88 1.99
N THR A 178 12.50 8.28 1.51
CA THR A 178 11.75 8.84 0.40
C THR A 178 11.17 10.21 0.74
N LEU A 179 10.54 10.32 1.91
CA LEU A 179 9.92 11.55 2.38
C LEU A 179 10.95 12.67 2.60
N THR A 180 12.11 12.36 3.17
CA THR A 180 13.21 13.32 3.35
C THR A 180 13.67 13.89 2.00
N GLN A 181 13.82 13.03 0.98
CA GLN A 181 14.20 13.45 -0.37
C GLN A 181 13.12 14.34 -1.01
N GLU A 182 11.85 13.93 -0.92
CA GLU A 182 10.72 14.68 -1.50
C GLU A 182 10.55 16.05 -0.83
N ILE A 183 10.67 16.12 0.49
CA ILE A 183 10.62 17.38 1.23
C ILE A 183 11.76 18.30 0.82
N ARG A 184 12.98 17.79 0.69
CA ARG A 184 14.13 18.60 0.23
C ARG A 184 13.85 19.24 -1.13
N ARG A 185 13.35 18.46 -2.08
CA ARG A 185 12.95 18.97 -3.40
C ARG A 185 11.84 20.03 -3.31
N ALA A 186 10.74 19.70 -2.64
CA ALA A 186 9.59 20.57 -2.52
C ALA A 186 9.90 21.86 -1.74
N TYR A 187 10.81 21.79 -0.77
CA TYR A 187 11.25 22.93 0.01
C TYR A 187 11.92 24.00 -0.88
N TYR A 188 12.93 23.63 -1.69
CA TYR A 188 13.60 24.58 -2.56
C TYR A 188 12.71 25.08 -3.68
N GLN A 189 11.77 24.27 -4.17
CA GLN A 189 10.73 24.74 -5.09
C GLN A 189 9.80 25.77 -4.42
N ALA A 190 9.41 25.55 -3.17
CA ALA A 190 8.57 26.48 -2.43
C ALA A 190 9.31 27.76 -2.02
N VAL A 191 10.63 27.71 -1.76
CA VAL A 191 11.48 28.91 -1.56
C VAL A 191 11.44 29.79 -2.81
N SER A 192 11.63 29.17 -3.98
CA SER A 192 11.50 29.88 -5.27
C SER A 192 10.10 30.47 -5.44
N ALA A 193 9.06 29.70 -5.11
CA ALA A 193 7.68 30.15 -5.19
C ALA A 193 7.40 31.37 -4.31
N GLN A 194 7.91 31.37 -3.07
CA GLN A 194 7.74 32.46 -2.13
C GLN A 194 8.32 33.80 -2.64
N ASP A 195 9.48 33.75 -3.27
CA ASP A 195 10.15 34.93 -3.83
C ASP A 195 9.47 35.40 -5.12
N LEU A 196 9.23 34.49 -6.05
CA LEU A 196 8.66 34.83 -7.36
C LEU A 196 7.21 35.32 -7.27
N LEU A 197 6.38 34.81 -6.36
CA LEU A 197 5.01 35.29 -6.14
C LEU A 197 4.99 36.78 -5.78
N LYS A 198 5.97 37.27 -4.99
CA LYS A 198 6.11 38.70 -4.65
C LYS A 198 6.45 39.56 -5.87
N ARG A 199 7.12 38.97 -6.88
CA ARG A 199 7.52 39.68 -8.10
C ARG A 199 6.43 39.63 -9.19
N ILE A 200 5.67 38.54 -9.27
CA ILE A 200 4.62 38.33 -10.27
C ILE A 200 3.40 39.22 -10.02
N GLN A 201 2.96 39.40 -8.79
CA GLN A 201 1.77 40.20 -8.48
C GLN A 201 1.86 41.63 -8.99
N PRO A 202 2.90 42.46 -8.71
CA PRO A 202 3.01 43.80 -9.25
C PRO A 202 3.14 43.78 -10.78
N MET A 203 3.81 42.78 -11.36
CA MET A 203 3.91 42.66 -12.82
C MET A 203 2.55 42.41 -13.47
N MET A 204 1.70 41.56 -12.89
CA MET A 204 0.34 41.33 -13.40
C MET A 204 -0.49 42.62 -13.39
N VAL A 205 -0.34 43.47 -12.37
CA VAL A 205 -1.00 44.80 -12.32
C VAL A 205 -0.47 45.70 -13.45
N GLU A 206 0.84 45.75 -13.65
CA GLU A 206 1.48 46.52 -14.69
C GLU A 206 1.02 46.11 -16.09
N VAL A 207 0.96 44.81 -16.40
CA VAL A 207 0.46 44.25 -17.67
C VAL A 207 -1.01 44.58 -17.89
N LYS A 208 -1.86 44.45 -16.86
CA LYS A 208 -3.28 44.82 -16.94
C LYS A 208 -3.47 46.31 -17.22
N GLN A 209 -2.65 47.16 -16.60
CA GLN A 209 -2.69 48.61 -16.85
C GLN A 209 -2.27 48.92 -18.28
N ALA A 210 -1.16 48.35 -18.76
CA ALA A 210 -0.72 48.55 -20.15
C ALA A 210 -1.76 48.07 -21.18
N LEU A 211 -2.48 46.97 -20.88
CA LEU A 211 -3.59 46.49 -21.71
C LEU A 211 -4.76 47.48 -21.75
N ASN A 212 -5.14 48.04 -20.60
CA ASN A 212 -6.23 49.01 -20.49
C ASN A 212 -5.86 50.31 -21.21
N ASP A 213 -4.61 50.79 -21.02
CA ASP A 213 -4.09 52.01 -21.71
C ASP A 213 -4.14 51.81 -23.22
N SER A 214 -3.74 50.64 -23.75
CA SER A 214 -3.79 50.31 -25.17
C SER A 214 -5.21 50.30 -25.73
N LYS A 215 -6.18 49.78 -24.97
CA LYS A 215 -7.59 49.80 -25.36
C LYS A 215 -8.15 51.23 -25.41
N ALA A 216 -7.82 52.06 -24.41
CA ALA A 216 -8.27 53.45 -24.37
C ALA A 216 -7.73 54.26 -25.54
N VAL A 217 -6.47 54.06 -25.97
CA VAL A 217 -5.88 54.70 -27.17
C VAL A 217 -6.57 54.23 -28.45
N GLN A 218 -6.95 52.95 -28.54
CA GLN A 218 -7.68 52.42 -29.70
C GLN A 218 -9.09 53.03 -29.80
N ASP A 219 -9.83 53.14 -28.67
CA ASP A 219 -11.18 53.69 -28.65
C ASP A 219 -11.21 55.18 -29.05
N GLN A 220 -10.18 55.92 -28.73
CA GLN A 220 -10.06 57.34 -29.11
C GLN A 220 -9.66 57.55 -30.57
N ARG A 221 -9.48 56.49 -31.39
CA ARG A 221 -9.08 56.52 -32.80
C ARG A 221 -7.78 57.33 -33.08
N VAL A 222 -6.91 57.44 -32.08
CA VAL A 222 -5.64 58.17 -32.20
C VAL A 222 -4.57 57.33 -32.90
N SER A 223 -4.74 56.02 -32.97
CA SER A 223 -3.78 55.11 -33.59
C SER A 223 -3.89 55.12 -35.11
N LYS A 224 -2.77 55.39 -35.78
CA LYS A 224 -2.66 55.37 -37.25
C LYS A 224 -2.72 53.94 -37.84
N THR A 225 -2.47 52.90 -37.03
CA THR A 225 -2.43 51.49 -37.43
C THR A 225 -3.17 50.61 -36.39
N PRO A 226 -4.50 50.35 -36.57
CA PRO A 226 -5.27 49.51 -35.67
C PRO A 226 -4.69 48.10 -35.50
N MET A 227 -4.00 47.56 -36.51
CA MET A 227 -3.38 46.23 -36.47
C MET A 227 -2.24 46.14 -35.47
N GLU A 228 -1.41 47.19 -35.35
CA GLU A 228 -0.30 47.26 -34.38
C GLU A 228 -0.83 47.30 -32.94
N ALA A 229 -1.90 48.07 -32.71
CA ALA A 229 -2.54 48.12 -31.39
C ALA A 229 -3.11 46.76 -30.97
N LEU A 230 -3.75 46.03 -31.89
CA LEU A 230 -4.28 44.68 -31.66
C LEU A 230 -3.15 43.65 -31.43
N ALA A 231 -2.05 43.75 -32.21
CA ALA A 231 -0.87 42.90 -32.01
C ALA A 231 -0.26 43.12 -30.62
N TYR A 232 -0.12 44.39 -30.19
CA TYR A 232 0.34 44.76 -28.85
C TYR A 232 -0.57 44.19 -27.75
N GLN A 233 -1.90 44.31 -27.88
CA GLN A 233 -2.87 43.77 -26.94
C GLN A 233 -2.78 42.25 -26.86
N ARG A 234 -2.64 41.55 -28.00
CA ARG A 234 -2.47 40.10 -28.05
C ARG A 234 -1.24 39.67 -27.26
N GLU A 235 -0.09 40.31 -27.45
CA GLU A 235 1.12 39.99 -26.70
C GLU A 235 0.98 40.22 -25.19
N LEU A 236 0.32 41.31 -24.76
CA LEU A 236 0.04 41.55 -23.35
C LEU A 236 -0.88 40.49 -22.76
N LEU A 237 -1.87 39.99 -23.51
CA LEU A 237 -2.74 38.90 -23.08
C LEU A 237 -1.98 37.57 -22.96
N ASP A 238 -1.05 37.29 -23.89
CA ASP A 238 -0.20 36.09 -23.82
C ASP A 238 0.75 36.17 -22.62
N ILE A 239 1.31 37.32 -22.31
CA ILE A 239 2.10 37.56 -21.10
C ILE A 239 1.26 37.35 -19.86
N LEU A 240 0.05 37.93 -19.82
CA LEU A 240 -0.86 37.78 -18.68
C LEU A 240 -1.26 36.31 -18.45
N ARG A 241 -1.52 35.55 -19.52
CA ARG A 241 -1.76 34.12 -19.46
C ARG A 241 -0.57 33.35 -18.89
N SER A 242 0.63 33.67 -19.36
CA SER A 242 1.88 33.06 -18.88
C SER A 242 2.09 33.33 -17.38
N LEU A 243 1.83 34.55 -16.92
CA LEU A 243 1.92 34.94 -15.51
C LEU A 243 0.89 34.19 -14.64
N HIS A 244 -0.35 34.03 -15.11
CA HIS A 244 -1.34 33.24 -14.39
C HIS A 244 -0.98 31.74 -14.30
N THR A 245 -0.45 31.16 -15.37
CA THR A 245 0.03 29.79 -15.37
C THR A 245 1.18 29.61 -14.38
N LEU A 246 2.12 30.56 -14.38
CA LEU A 246 3.25 30.56 -13.47
C LEU A 246 2.79 30.72 -12.01
N GLU A 247 1.90 31.66 -11.72
CA GLU A 247 1.30 31.87 -10.40
C GLU A 247 0.68 30.58 -9.86
N SER A 248 -0.14 29.92 -10.69
CA SER A 248 -0.77 28.64 -10.32
C SER A 248 0.25 27.56 -9.99
N GLY A 249 1.32 27.43 -10.81
CA GLY A 249 2.40 26.46 -10.56
C GLY A 249 3.16 26.74 -9.25
N LEU A 250 3.44 28.02 -8.96
CA LEU A 250 4.13 28.41 -7.72
C LEU A 250 3.27 28.18 -6.47
N ILE A 251 1.96 28.44 -6.54
CA ILE A 251 1.02 28.11 -5.45
C ILE A 251 1.00 26.60 -5.23
N SER A 252 0.95 25.81 -6.31
CA SER A 252 0.96 24.34 -6.22
C SER A 252 2.20 23.81 -5.52
N ALA A 253 3.38 24.38 -5.78
CA ALA A 253 4.62 23.99 -5.09
C ALA A 253 4.56 24.23 -3.57
N LYS A 254 3.93 25.33 -3.12
CA LYS A 254 3.72 25.57 -1.68
C LYS A 254 2.70 24.58 -1.07
N VAL A 255 1.65 24.22 -1.82
CA VAL A 255 0.65 23.23 -1.39
C VAL A 255 1.29 21.84 -1.26
N GLU A 256 2.12 21.44 -2.23
CA GLU A 256 2.86 20.17 -2.18
C GLU A 256 3.75 20.08 -0.93
N LEU A 257 4.52 21.13 -0.63
CA LEU A 257 5.33 21.15 0.59
C LEU A 257 4.47 21.08 1.85
N SER A 258 3.31 21.76 1.89
CA SER A 258 2.41 21.70 3.04
C SER A 258 1.87 20.30 3.28
N GLU A 259 1.52 19.56 2.23
CA GLU A 259 1.08 18.17 2.30
C GLU A 259 2.19 17.25 2.86
N LEU A 260 3.40 17.38 2.32
CA LEU A 260 4.55 16.59 2.79
C LEU A 260 4.87 16.84 4.28
N MET A 261 4.72 18.08 4.75
CA MET A 261 4.90 18.44 6.17
C MET A 261 3.72 18.06 7.08
N GLY A 262 2.64 17.47 6.53
CA GLY A 262 1.42 17.16 7.28
C GLY A 262 0.61 18.40 7.69
N LEU A 263 0.80 19.52 7.00
CA LEU A 263 -0.02 20.72 7.20
C LEU A 263 -1.29 20.65 6.37
N LYS A 264 -2.36 21.27 6.86
CA LYS A 264 -3.59 21.36 6.06
C LYS A 264 -3.32 22.18 4.78
N PRO A 265 -3.73 21.70 3.60
CA PRO A 265 -3.62 22.46 2.36
C PRO A 265 -4.26 23.86 2.49
N GLY A 266 -3.53 24.89 2.04
CA GLY A 266 -3.94 26.28 2.19
C GLY A 266 -3.52 26.95 3.51
N THR A 267 -2.79 26.27 4.38
CA THR A 267 -2.14 26.91 5.54
C THR A 267 -1.08 27.89 5.04
N GLU A 268 -1.15 29.13 5.50
CA GLU A 268 -0.11 30.13 5.20
C GLU A 268 1.12 29.88 6.08
N PHE A 269 2.27 29.85 5.46
CA PHE A 269 3.58 29.75 6.12
C PHE A 269 4.64 30.49 5.35
N GLU A 270 5.69 30.89 6.04
CA GLU A 270 6.89 31.48 5.46
C GLU A 270 8.06 30.49 5.59
N LEU A 271 8.94 30.51 4.59
CA LEU A 271 10.20 29.78 4.57
C LEU A 271 11.32 30.72 5.00
N ALA A 272 12.27 30.14 5.75
CA ALA A 272 13.41 30.91 6.26
C ALA A 272 14.39 31.30 5.14
N ASP A 273 14.58 30.40 4.16
CA ASP A 273 15.50 30.60 3.06
C ASP A 273 14.90 31.52 1.99
N LYS A 274 15.78 32.16 1.25
CA LYS A 274 15.46 33.03 0.13
C LYS A 274 16.21 32.55 -1.11
N VAL A 275 15.76 33.00 -2.28
CA VAL A 275 16.52 32.75 -3.52
C VAL A 275 17.86 33.49 -3.45
N GLU A 276 18.94 32.73 -3.48
CA GLU A 276 20.31 33.26 -3.47
C GLU A 276 20.86 33.40 -4.87
N LYS A 277 21.69 34.42 -5.10
CA LYS A 277 22.38 34.60 -6.38
C LYS A 277 23.41 33.50 -6.66
N ASN A 278 23.99 32.91 -5.60
CA ASN A 278 25.00 31.88 -5.68
C ASN A 278 24.71 30.82 -4.62
N TYR A 279 24.03 29.78 -5.00
CA TYR A 279 23.86 28.62 -4.13
C TYR A 279 25.13 27.76 -4.13
N GLU A 280 25.50 27.26 -2.95
CA GLU A 280 26.56 26.27 -2.84
C GLU A 280 26.08 24.90 -3.32
N ILE A 281 26.90 24.28 -4.17
CA ILE A 281 26.59 22.93 -4.68
C ILE A 281 27.11 21.92 -3.65
N PRO A 282 26.26 21.01 -3.13
CA PRO A 282 26.70 19.96 -2.22
C PRO A 282 27.80 19.10 -2.87
N GLN A 283 28.81 18.74 -2.10
CA GLN A 283 29.90 17.87 -2.56
C GLN A 283 29.74 16.46 -2.02
N LEU A 284 30.06 15.47 -2.87
CA LEU A 284 30.09 14.07 -2.49
C LEU A 284 31.54 13.68 -2.20
N HIS A 285 31.79 13.16 -1.00
CA HIS A 285 33.11 12.74 -0.56
C HIS A 285 33.34 11.22 -0.66
N LEU A 286 32.32 10.46 -1.08
CA LEU A 286 32.36 9.00 -1.21
C LEU A 286 32.76 8.59 -2.64
N SER A 287 33.58 7.55 -2.74
CA SER A 287 33.82 6.88 -4.02
C SER A 287 32.62 6.06 -4.46
N LEU A 288 32.55 5.71 -5.75
CA LEU A 288 31.45 4.87 -6.26
C LEU A 288 31.40 3.51 -5.57
N ASP A 289 32.57 2.85 -5.41
CA ASP A 289 32.66 1.53 -4.77
C ASP A 289 32.17 1.56 -3.32
N GLN A 290 32.53 2.63 -2.56
CA GLN A 290 32.00 2.84 -1.21
C GLN A 290 30.48 3.04 -1.20
N MET A 291 29.93 3.78 -2.17
CA MET A 291 28.49 3.98 -2.27
C MET A 291 27.76 2.67 -2.59
N GLU A 292 28.32 1.82 -3.46
CA GLU A 292 27.78 0.50 -3.77
C GLU A 292 27.73 -0.40 -2.52
N GLU A 293 28.82 -0.45 -1.75
CA GLU A 293 28.91 -1.25 -0.53
C GLU A 293 27.88 -0.76 0.51
N ILE A 294 27.85 0.55 0.79
CA ILE A 294 26.89 1.17 1.71
C ILE A 294 25.44 0.85 1.28
N ALA A 295 25.14 0.96 -0.01
CA ALA A 295 23.80 0.68 -0.53
C ALA A 295 23.41 -0.80 -0.34
N LEU A 296 24.31 -1.73 -0.63
CA LEU A 296 24.06 -3.16 -0.44
C LEU A 296 23.89 -3.53 1.03
N GLU A 297 24.52 -2.81 1.95
CA GLU A 297 24.40 -3.04 3.39
C GLU A 297 23.12 -2.45 3.99
N ASN A 298 22.78 -1.20 3.63
CA ASN A 298 21.83 -0.37 4.37
C ASN A 298 20.47 -0.22 3.69
N ARG A 299 20.31 -0.58 2.40
CA ARG A 299 19.01 -0.44 1.71
C ARG A 299 17.93 -1.27 2.39
N PRO A 300 16.82 -0.62 2.83
CA PRO A 300 15.73 -1.32 3.49
C PRO A 300 15.16 -2.47 2.66
N GLU A 301 15.04 -2.30 1.33
CA GLU A 301 14.51 -3.33 0.44
C GLU A 301 15.38 -4.60 0.38
N LEU A 302 16.70 -4.45 0.49
CA LEU A 302 17.61 -5.60 0.55
C LEU A 302 17.51 -6.31 1.89
N THR A 303 17.33 -5.56 2.97
CA THR A 303 17.10 -6.12 4.30
C THR A 303 15.76 -6.83 4.37
N GLU A 304 14.68 -6.26 3.79
CA GLU A 304 13.39 -6.94 3.61
C GLU A 304 13.57 -8.28 2.86
N SER A 305 14.34 -8.28 1.77
CA SER A 305 14.60 -9.49 0.97
C SER A 305 15.41 -10.54 1.75
N ARG A 306 16.35 -10.14 2.62
CA ARG A 306 17.07 -11.05 3.52
C ARG A 306 16.12 -11.70 4.54
N TYR A 307 15.18 -10.95 5.12
CA TYR A 307 14.15 -11.51 6.00
C TYR A 307 13.20 -12.44 5.23
N GLN A 308 12.85 -12.11 4.00
CA GLN A 308 12.02 -12.98 3.16
C GLN A 308 12.71 -14.31 2.81
N GLU A 309 14.02 -14.29 2.56
CA GLU A 309 14.84 -15.51 2.39
C GLU A 309 14.80 -16.36 3.67
N ARG A 310 14.97 -15.75 4.84
CA ARG A 310 14.91 -16.42 6.15
C ARG A 310 13.52 -17.02 6.43
N ILE A 311 12.44 -16.33 6.07
CA ILE A 311 11.07 -16.87 6.14
C ILE A 311 10.94 -18.12 5.28
N SER A 312 11.52 -18.13 4.07
CA SER A 312 11.49 -19.28 3.17
C SER A 312 12.31 -20.47 3.72
N GLU A 313 13.41 -20.21 4.41
CA GLU A 313 14.20 -21.24 5.12
C GLU A 313 13.41 -21.84 6.30
N LYS A 314 12.68 -21.02 7.04
CA LYS A 314 11.78 -21.47 8.11
C LYS A 314 10.62 -22.31 7.56
N GLU A 315 10.08 -21.98 6.38
CA GLU A 315 9.05 -22.79 5.73
C GLU A 315 9.58 -24.20 5.38
N LEU A 316 10.86 -24.34 4.98
CA LEU A 316 11.49 -25.65 4.83
C LEU A 316 11.50 -26.43 6.13
N THR A 317 11.78 -25.75 7.26
CA THR A 317 11.75 -26.36 8.59
C THR A 317 10.33 -26.79 8.97
N ALA A 318 9.34 -25.94 8.77
CA ALA A 318 7.92 -26.27 8.98
C ALA A 318 7.48 -27.47 8.10
N ALA A 319 7.90 -27.51 6.84
CA ALA A 319 7.61 -28.62 5.94
C ALA A 319 8.20 -29.95 6.45
N LYS A 320 9.39 -29.94 7.06
CA LYS A 320 9.99 -31.14 7.67
C LYS A 320 9.25 -31.55 8.94
N LEU A 321 8.86 -30.60 9.80
CA LEU A 321 8.09 -30.91 11.01
C LEU A 321 6.75 -31.55 10.67
N LYS A 322 6.01 -31.07 9.66
CA LYS A 322 4.73 -31.63 9.20
C LYS A 322 4.81 -33.11 8.78
N MET A 323 6.00 -33.67 8.61
CA MET A 323 6.20 -35.08 8.26
C MET A 323 6.31 -35.99 9.49
N LEU A 324 6.54 -35.40 10.67
CA LEU A 324 6.68 -36.14 11.92
C LEU A 324 5.32 -36.58 12.47
N PRO A 325 5.27 -37.65 13.31
CA PRO A 325 4.06 -37.99 14.04
C PRO A 325 3.70 -36.89 15.04
N GLY A 326 2.41 -36.59 15.15
CA GLY A 326 1.87 -35.71 16.18
C GLY A 326 1.68 -36.49 17.48
N VAL A 327 2.11 -35.94 18.60
CA VAL A 327 1.85 -36.47 19.96
C VAL A 327 0.91 -35.50 20.66
N ASN A 328 -0.30 -35.94 20.91
CA ASN A 328 -1.31 -35.18 21.64
C ASN A 328 -1.41 -35.66 23.09
N LEU A 329 -1.15 -34.76 24.02
CA LEU A 329 -1.36 -34.98 25.46
C LEU A 329 -2.70 -34.36 25.84
N SER A 330 -3.53 -35.09 26.58
CA SER A 330 -4.81 -34.58 27.06
C SER A 330 -5.03 -34.90 28.54
N ALA A 331 -5.70 -33.99 29.22
CA ALA A 331 -6.22 -34.20 30.55
C ALA A 331 -7.64 -33.61 30.59
N SER A 332 -8.61 -34.34 31.12
CA SER A 332 -9.97 -33.84 31.24
C SER A 332 -10.59 -34.11 32.61
N LEU A 333 -11.41 -33.16 33.04
CA LEU A 333 -12.36 -33.29 34.14
C LEU A 333 -13.75 -33.41 33.51
N SER A 334 -14.45 -34.49 33.79
CA SER A 334 -15.75 -34.77 33.20
C SER A 334 -16.78 -34.99 34.29
N TYR A 335 -17.98 -34.49 34.06
CA TYR A 335 -19.17 -34.74 34.87
C TYR A 335 -20.32 -35.16 33.97
N ASP A 336 -21.06 -36.16 34.43
CA ASP A 336 -22.24 -36.73 33.76
C ASP A 336 -23.32 -37.03 34.79
N ASN A 337 -24.53 -36.51 34.61
CA ASN A 337 -25.64 -36.67 35.54
C ASN A 337 -26.35 -38.03 35.47
N SER A 338 -25.81 -39.01 34.73
CA SER A 338 -26.43 -40.30 34.53
C SER A 338 -26.48 -41.15 35.83
N ASP A 339 -27.65 -41.57 36.27
CA ASP A 339 -27.86 -42.46 37.43
C ASP A 339 -27.32 -43.88 37.20
N TYR A 340 -26.96 -44.25 35.97
CA TYR A 340 -26.34 -45.54 35.63
C TYR A 340 -24.83 -45.54 35.84
N LEU A 341 -24.22 -44.40 36.17
CA LEU A 341 -22.80 -44.30 36.49
C LEU A 341 -22.60 -44.45 38.00
N LEU A 342 -21.59 -45.22 38.41
CA LEU A 342 -21.21 -45.35 39.82
C LEU A 342 -20.60 -44.05 40.35
N ASN A 343 -19.81 -43.35 39.50
CA ASN A 343 -19.23 -42.03 39.76
C ASN A 343 -19.64 -41.09 38.64
N ASN A 344 -20.22 -39.97 38.99
CA ASN A 344 -20.71 -38.98 38.05
C ASN A 344 -19.61 -37.99 37.61
N ASP A 345 -18.51 -37.94 38.36
CA ASP A 345 -17.35 -37.14 38.10
C ASP A 345 -16.09 -38.02 38.00
N TRP A 346 -15.23 -37.68 37.05
CA TRP A 346 -13.94 -38.35 36.90
C TRP A 346 -12.94 -37.44 36.16
N TYR A 347 -11.66 -37.74 36.32
CA TYR A 347 -10.62 -37.17 35.50
C TYR A 347 -9.96 -38.28 34.67
N SER A 348 -9.55 -37.88 33.46
CA SER A 348 -8.85 -38.77 32.54
C SER A 348 -7.60 -38.12 32.00
N TYR A 349 -6.58 -38.93 31.80
CA TYR A 349 -5.33 -38.53 31.14
C TYR A 349 -5.14 -39.42 29.92
N GLY A 350 -4.68 -38.78 28.82
CA GLY A 350 -4.44 -39.48 27.56
C GLY A 350 -3.17 -39.00 26.88
N ALA A 351 -2.48 -39.92 26.25
CA ALA A 351 -1.44 -39.61 25.26
C ALA A 351 -1.79 -40.37 23.99
N ASN A 352 -1.93 -39.64 22.90
CA ASN A 352 -2.26 -40.19 21.58
C ASN A 352 -1.19 -39.80 20.57
N VAL A 353 -0.64 -40.81 19.86
CA VAL A 353 0.30 -40.60 18.75
C VAL A 353 -0.45 -40.84 17.46
N SER A 354 -0.50 -39.84 16.61
CA SER A 354 -1.10 -39.93 15.29
C SER A 354 -0.06 -39.61 14.21
N TRP A 355 -0.01 -40.44 13.18
CA TRP A 355 0.90 -40.26 12.08
C TRP A 355 0.21 -40.52 10.74
N ASN A 356 0.22 -39.52 9.88
CA ASN A 356 -0.25 -39.69 8.51
C ASN A 356 0.88 -40.30 7.67
N LEU A 357 0.90 -41.62 7.53
CA LEU A 357 1.94 -42.36 6.80
C LEU A 357 2.03 -41.94 5.32
N LEU A 358 0.95 -41.43 4.69
CA LEU A 358 0.95 -40.95 3.33
C LEU A 358 1.76 -39.66 3.16
N ASN A 359 2.01 -38.93 4.24
CA ASN A 359 2.87 -37.74 4.18
C ASN A 359 4.32 -38.09 3.84
N VAL A 360 4.78 -39.32 4.15
CA VAL A 360 6.11 -39.79 3.76
C VAL A 360 6.29 -39.78 2.23
N PHE A 361 5.26 -40.17 1.47
CA PHE A 361 5.33 -40.11 0.00
C PHE A 361 5.36 -38.67 -0.55
N LYS A 362 4.76 -37.71 0.17
CA LYS A 362 4.75 -36.30 -0.19
C LYS A 362 6.05 -35.58 0.23
N ALA A 363 6.82 -36.18 1.14
CA ALA A 363 8.02 -35.57 1.74
C ALA A 363 9.02 -35.06 0.70
N SER A 364 9.31 -35.88 -0.32
CA SER A 364 10.22 -35.49 -1.41
C SER A 364 9.74 -34.25 -2.17
N SER A 365 8.44 -34.20 -2.48
CA SER A 365 7.84 -33.09 -3.21
C SER A 365 7.80 -31.80 -2.38
N TYR A 366 7.40 -31.87 -1.10
CA TYR A 366 7.43 -30.73 -0.20
C TYR A 366 8.86 -30.19 0.00
N ASN A 367 9.83 -31.08 0.16
CA ASN A 367 11.23 -30.68 0.32
C ASN A 367 11.79 -30.00 -0.95
N LYS A 368 11.44 -30.53 -2.13
CA LYS A 368 11.80 -29.89 -3.42
C LYS A 368 11.14 -28.52 -3.56
N LEU A 369 9.84 -28.44 -3.29
CA LEU A 369 9.10 -27.17 -3.34
C LEU A 369 9.75 -26.10 -2.45
N ALA A 370 9.96 -26.41 -1.16
CA ALA A 370 10.54 -25.47 -0.23
C ALA A 370 11.97 -25.06 -0.60
N LYS A 371 12.79 -25.98 -1.10
CA LYS A 371 14.13 -25.65 -1.62
C LYS A 371 14.07 -24.72 -2.82
N THR A 372 13.18 -24.99 -3.78
CA THR A 372 12.99 -24.11 -4.94
C THR A 372 12.49 -22.71 -4.51
N GLN A 373 11.64 -22.61 -3.48
CA GLN A 373 11.23 -21.33 -2.92
C GLN A 373 12.42 -20.54 -2.34
N ILE A 374 13.35 -21.21 -1.65
CA ILE A 374 14.59 -20.59 -1.15
C ILE A 374 15.46 -20.11 -2.32
N GLU A 375 15.63 -20.93 -3.36
CA GLU A 375 16.37 -20.55 -4.56
C GLU A 375 15.75 -19.33 -5.24
N VAL A 376 14.42 -19.30 -5.38
CA VAL A 376 13.70 -18.15 -5.92
C VAL A 376 13.93 -16.89 -5.06
N ALA A 377 13.88 -17.00 -3.73
CA ALA A 377 14.13 -15.86 -2.83
C ALA A 377 15.58 -15.35 -2.98
N LYS A 378 16.56 -16.24 -3.14
CA LYS A 378 17.96 -15.87 -3.37
C LYS A 378 18.16 -15.14 -4.70
N GLU A 379 17.58 -15.66 -5.78
CA GLU A 379 17.66 -15.03 -7.09
C GLU A 379 16.95 -13.67 -7.10
N GLN A 380 15.79 -13.54 -6.44
CA GLN A 380 15.09 -12.27 -6.27
C GLN A 380 15.97 -11.26 -5.52
N LYS A 381 16.67 -11.67 -4.45
CA LYS A 381 17.60 -10.81 -3.73
C LYS A 381 18.77 -10.35 -4.62
N LEU A 382 19.35 -11.24 -5.43
CA LEU A 382 20.43 -10.88 -6.36
C LEU A 382 19.95 -9.91 -7.45
N ALA A 383 18.76 -10.15 -8.00
CA ALA A 383 18.14 -9.25 -8.98
C ALA A 383 17.88 -7.87 -8.36
N LEU A 384 17.38 -7.83 -7.11
CA LEU A 384 17.17 -6.59 -6.37
C LEU A 384 18.50 -5.88 -6.07
N SER A 385 19.55 -6.61 -5.69
CA SER A 385 20.88 -6.04 -5.49
C SER A 385 21.40 -5.35 -6.76
N MET A 386 21.24 -5.99 -7.93
CA MET A 386 21.61 -5.37 -9.21
C MET A 386 20.77 -4.10 -9.49
N ALA A 387 19.47 -4.12 -9.17
CA ALA A 387 18.60 -2.95 -9.32
C ALA A 387 19.05 -1.81 -8.39
N VAL A 388 19.44 -2.11 -7.15
CA VAL A 388 19.96 -1.13 -6.19
C VAL A 388 21.26 -0.51 -6.69
N LEU A 389 22.22 -1.32 -7.16
CA LEU A 389 23.45 -0.80 -7.78
C LEU A 389 23.16 0.12 -8.96
N SER A 390 22.26 -0.30 -9.85
CA SER A 390 21.82 0.53 -10.97
C SER A 390 21.19 1.86 -10.51
N GLN A 391 20.40 1.87 -9.42
CA GLN A 391 19.84 3.10 -8.85
C GLN A 391 20.93 4.02 -8.29
N VAL A 392 21.97 3.49 -7.63
CA VAL A 392 23.12 4.28 -7.15
C VAL A 392 23.80 4.96 -8.33
N HIS A 393 24.15 4.22 -9.37
CA HIS A 393 24.77 4.79 -10.58
C HIS A 393 23.90 5.86 -11.22
N LEU A 394 22.59 5.60 -11.41
CA LEU A 394 21.66 6.57 -11.99
C LEU A 394 21.50 7.81 -11.11
N SER A 395 21.52 7.68 -9.79
CA SER A 395 21.44 8.83 -8.89
C SER A 395 22.63 9.76 -9.04
N ILE A 396 23.84 9.21 -9.18
CA ILE A 396 25.07 9.97 -9.42
C ILE A 396 25.04 10.66 -10.79
N VAL A 397 24.63 9.93 -11.84
CA VAL A 397 24.49 10.51 -13.19
C VAL A 397 23.50 11.67 -13.17
N ASN A 398 22.32 11.48 -12.56
CA ASN A 398 21.30 12.50 -12.45
C ASN A 398 21.75 13.72 -11.64
N PHE A 399 22.48 13.51 -10.54
CA PHE A 399 23.06 14.58 -9.76
C PHE A 399 24.08 15.40 -10.57
N ASN A 400 24.97 14.73 -11.29
CA ASN A 400 25.96 15.40 -12.14
C ASN A 400 25.30 16.14 -13.31
N GLN A 401 24.21 15.60 -13.87
CA GLN A 401 23.43 16.30 -14.90
C GLN A 401 22.73 17.53 -14.31
N ALA A 402 22.11 17.40 -13.13
CA ALA A 402 21.48 18.54 -12.45
C ALA A 402 22.48 19.66 -12.11
N LYS A 403 23.73 19.32 -11.74
CA LYS A 403 24.80 20.32 -11.54
C LYS A 403 25.13 21.08 -12.82
N LYS A 404 25.23 20.39 -13.96
CA LYS A 404 25.48 21.02 -15.25
C LYS A 404 24.33 21.96 -15.65
N GLU A 405 23.09 21.51 -15.47
CA GLU A 405 21.90 22.31 -15.75
C GLU A 405 21.83 23.55 -14.85
N TYR A 406 22.16 23.41 -13.58
CA TYR A 406 22.23 24.54 -12.67
C TYR A 406 23.25 25.57 -13.08
N LEU A 407 24.46 25.16 -13.49
CA LEU A 407 25.50 26.10 -13.96
C LEU A 407 25.06 26.85 -15.24
N LEU A 408 24.44 26.14 -16.18
CA LEU A 408 23.88 26.74 -17.39
C LEU A 408 22.73 27.70 -17.07
N ALA A 409 21.82 27.31 -16.18
CA ALA A 409 20.71 28.16 -15.75
C ALA A 409 21.19 29.41 -15.01
N LYS A 410 22.29 29.31 -14.25
CA LYS A 410 22.95 30.45 -13.59
C LYS A 410 23.53 31.45 -14.61
N GLU A 411 24.24 30.95 -15.62
CA GLU A 411 24.78 31.79 -16.68
C GLU A 411 23.64 32.49 -17.47
N TYR A 412 22.59 31.71 -17.80
CA TYR A 412 21.39 32.25 -18.44
C TYR A 412 20.72 33.36 -17.63
N LEU A 413 20.60 33.17 -16.30
CA LEU A 413 20.05 34.20 -15.41
C LEU A 413 20.89 35.47 -15.41
N THR A 414 22.21 35.33 -15.37
CA THR A 414 23.13 36.50 -15.42
C THR A 414 22.89 37.31 -16.71
N VAL A 415 22.83 36.65 -17.87
CA VAL A 415 22.55 37.31 -19.14
C VAL A 415 21.15 37.95 -19.15
N ALA A 416 20.14 37.27 -18.62
CA ALA A 416 18.77 37.79 -18.53
C ALA A 416 18.67 39.00 -17.58
N ASP A 417 19.43 39.00 -16.48
CA ASP A 417 19.54 40.16 -15.58
C ASP A 417 20.18 41.37 -16.30
N ASP A 418 21.27 41.16 -17.01
CA ASP A 418 21.96 42.23 -17.76
C ASP A 418 21.06 42.83 -18.85
N ILE A 419 20.35 41.97 -19.62
CA ILE A 419 19.39 42.43 -20.63
C ILE A 419 18.27 43.25 -20.00
N TYR A 420 17.70 42.74 -18.91
CA TYR A 420 16.63 43.46 -18.21
C TYR A 420 17.08 44.81 -17.71
N HIS A 421 18.24 44.91 -17.05
CA HIS A 421 18.79 46.18 -16.56
C HIS A 421 19.12 47.16 -17.68
N LEU A 422 19.72 46.71 -18.78
CA LEU A 422 19.96 47.57 -19.96
C LEU A 422 18.64 48.09 -20.53
N THR A 423 17.65 47.21 -20.70
CA THR A 423 16.33 47.61 -21.22
C THR A 423 15.60 48.58 -20.28
N GLU A 424 15.77 48.43 -18.95
CA GLU A 424 15.21 49.37 -17.96
C GLU A 424 15.81 50.77 -18.11
N VAL A 425 17.15 50.88 -18.27
CA VAL A 425 17.86 52.15 -18.53
C VAL A 425 17.41 52.77 -19.85
N GLU A 426 17.36 51.98 -20.94
CA GLU A 426 16.93 52.47 -22.26
C GLU A 426 15.48 52.94 -22.25
N ASN A 427 14.58 52.26 -21.55
CA ASN A 427 13.19 52.69 -21.38
C ASN A 427 13.08 53.99 -20.59
N SER A 428 13.96 54.22 -19.60
CA SER A 428 14.00 55.45 -18.81
C SER A 428 14.31 56.70 -19.62
N VAL A 429 15.06 56.56 -20.73
CA VAL A 429 15.41 57.63 -21.69
C VAL A 429 14.54 57.60 -22.94
N ASN A 430 13.39 56.93 -22.93
CA ASN A 430 12.42 56.83 -24.03
C ASN A 430 12.95 56.20 -25.33
N VAL A 431 13.97 55.36 -25.27
CA VAL A 431 14.56 54.72 -26.46
C VAL A 431 13.77 53.44 -26.84
N ASN A 432 13.29 52.69 -25.83
CA ASN A 432 12.56 51.42 -26.04
C ASN A 432 11.07 51.51 -25.68
N SER A 433 10.27 50.62 -26.28
CA SER A 433 8.86 50.53 -25.97
C SER A 433 8.62 49.82 -24.61
N ARG A 434 7.60 50.29 -23.88
CA ARG A 434 7.15 49.66 -22.61
C ARG A 434 6.90 48.16 -22.75
N LEU A 435 6.49 47.67 -23.93
CA LEU A 435 6.29 46.27 -24.20
C LEU A 435 7.58 45.45 -24.10
N ILE A 436 8.69 45.99 -24.65
CA ILE A 436 9.99 45.32 -24.58
C ILE A 436 10.43 45.19 -23.13
N LEU A 437 10.30 46.25 -22.34
CA LEU A 437 10.60 46.20 -20.91
C LEU A 437 9.75 45.15 -20.16
N ILE A 438 8.44 45.06 -20.43
CA ILE A 438 7.55 44.07 -19.84
C ILE A 438 7.97 42.65 -20.24
N LYS A 439 8.34 42.42 -21.51
CA LYS A 439 8.84 41.14 -22.01
C LYS A 439 10.14 40.73 -21.31
N GLU A 440 11.11 41.63 -21.23
CA GLU A 440 12.39 41.32 -20.59
C GLU A 440 12.24 41.11 -19.09
N LYS A 441 11.32 41.81 -18.44
CA LYS A 441 10.96 41.57 -17.05
C LYS A 441 10.35 40.17 -16.85
N LEU A 442 9.46 39.70 -17.76
CA LEU A 442 8.95 38.35 -17.77
C LEU A 442 10.05 37.31 -17.99
N ASN A 443 10.94 37.55 -18.99
CA ASN A 443 12.07 36.69 -19.30
C ASN A 443 13.00 36.54 -18.08
N ASN A 444 13.25 37.61 -17.35
CA ASN A 444 14.04 37.61 -16.12
C ASN A 444 13.39 36.81 -15.01
N ILE A 445 12.06 36.93 -14.83
CA ILE A 445 11.30 36.08 -13.87
C ILE A 445 11.40 34.61 -14.26
N LEU A 446 11.23 34.28 -15.55
CA LEU A 446 11.36 32.91 -16.05
C LEU A 446 12.79 32.37 -15.90
N ALA A 447 13.80 33.21 -16.13
CA ALA A 447 15.20 32.86 -15.89
C ALA A 447 15.46 32.54 -14.41
N THR A 448 14.94 33.38 -13.50
CA THR A 448 15.01 33.14 -12.04
C THR A 448 14.32 31.84 -11.64
N LEU A 449 13.14 31.53 -12.22
CA LEU A 449 12.45 30.28 -11.99
C LEU A 449 13.29 29.08 -12.46
N ARG A 450 13.84 29.12 -13.68
CA ARG A 450 14.70 28.06 -14.22
C ARG A 450 15.92 27.83 -13.35
N TYR A 451 16.58 28.90 -12.93
CA TYR A 451 17.73 28.85 -12.03
C TYR A 451 17.38 28.18 -10.68
N SER A 452 16.30 28.63 -10.07
CA SER A 452 15.85 28.07 -8.77
C SER A 452 15.38 26.62 -8.91
N ALA A 453 14.67 26.29 -9.99
CA ALA A 453 14.24 24.91 -10.28
C ALA A 453 15.45 24.00 -10.54
N ALA A 454 16.46 24.49 -11.26
CA ALA A 454 17.70 23.74 -11.49
C ALA A 454 18.45 23.47 -10.16
N TYR A 455 18.48 24.44 -9.25
CA TYR A 455 19.04 24.20 -7.91
C TYR A 455 18.21 23.23 -7.08
N ALA A 456 16.88 23.32 -7.11
CA ALA A 456 16.00 22.34 -6.47
C ALA A 456 16.26 20.92 -7.02
N ASN A 457 16.55 20.80 -8.32
CA ASN A 457 16.93 19.52 -8.93
C ASN A 457 18.32 19.03 -8.47
N VAL A 458 19.28 19.92 -8.22
CA VAL A 458 20.58 19.55 -7.60
C VAL A 458 20.34 19.00 -6.21
N GLN A 459 19.55 19.67 -5.38
CA GLN A 459 19.21 19.22 -4.03
C GLN A 459 18.43 17.91 -4.04
N ASN A 460 17.50 17.74 -4.97
CA ASN A 460 16.79 16.48 -5.18
C ASN A 460 17.75 15.35 -5.60
N GLY A 461 18.67 15.61 -6.54
CA GLY A 461 19.68 14.65 -6.97
C GLY A 461 20.59 14.23 -5.81
N TYR A 462 21.01 15.20 -5.00
CA TYR A 462 21.78 14.96 -3.79
C TYR A 462 20.99 14.08 -2.79
N GLY A 463 19.76 14.44 -2.46
CA GLY A 463 18.91 13.65 -1.59
C GLY A 463 18.63 12.23 -2.14
N LYS A 464 18.49 12.08 -3.47
CA LYS A 464 18.33 10.77 -4.12
C LYS A 464 19.53 9.86 -3.95
N ILE A 465 20.76 10.41 -3.90
CA ILE A 465 21.95 9.62 -3.62
C ILE A 465 21.80 8.97 -2.24
N PHE A 466 21.54 9.75 -1.19
CA PHE A 466 21.38 9.19 0.17
C PHE A 466 20.20 8.22 0.26
N ALA A 467 19.08 8.54 -0.34
CA ALA A 467 17.96 7.61 -0.44
C ALA A 467 18.35 6.32 -1.19
N SER A 468 19.22 6.38 -2.22
CA SER A 468 19.71 5.20 -2.93
C SER A 468 20.74 4.40 -2.11
N LEU A 469 21.42 5.04 -1.17
CA LEU A 469 22.32 4.40 -0.22
C LEU A 469 21.57 3.77 0.98
N GLY A 470 20.35 4.22 1.26
CA GLY A 470 19.58 3.79 2.43
C GLY A 470 20.07 4.37 3.75
N VAL A 471 20.75 5.54 3.71
CA VAL A 471 21.31 6.23 4.88
C VAL A 471 20.95 7.71 4.86
N ASP A 472 20.94 8.34 6.02
CA ASP A 472 20.78 9.78 6.14
C ASP A 472 22.12 10.50 5.95
N GLU A 473 22.09 11.71 5.39
CA GLU A 473 23.25 12.57 5.19
C GLU A 473 24.08 12.73 6.47
N LYS A 474 23.42 13.01 7.59
CA LYS A 474 24.06 13.22 8.89
C LYS A 474 24.79 11.97 9.43
N ALA A 475 24.38 10.77 9.01
CA ALA A 475 25.02 9.53 9.42
C ALA A 475 26.41 9.32 8.80
N LEU A 476 26.67 9.93 7.64
CA LEU A 476 27.95 9.82 6.92
C LEU A 476 28.94 10.94 7.28
N GLU A 477 28.49 12.01 7.92
CA GLU A 477 29.34 13.12 8.37
C GLU A 477 30.08 12.83 9.69
N THR A 478 29.67 11.81 10.43
CA THR A 478 30.33 11.40 11.68
C THR A 478 31.48 10.40 11.38
N PRO A 479 32.76 10.69 11.74
CA PRO A 479 33.91 9.85 11.39
C PRO A 479 34.05 8.55 12.19
N ASN A 480 33.02 8.06 12.84
CA ASN A 480 32.99 6.80 13.58
C ASN A 480 31.76 5.98 13.20
N MET A 481 31.84 5.29 12.06
CA MET A 481 30.97 4.14 11.84
C MET A 481 31.52 2.92 12.59
N GLU A 482 31.23 2.82 13.88
CA GLU A 482 31.11 1.48 14.48
C GLU A 482 29.85 0.85 13.86
N PRO A 483 29.89 -0.42 13.42
CA PRO A 483 28.70 -1.09 12.94
C PRO A 483 27.66 -1.01 14.04
N ILE A 484 26.47 -0.48 13.73
CA ILE A 484 25.32 -0.49 14.63
C ILE A 484 25.05 -1.96 14.90
N GLN A 485 25.64 -2.49 15.97
CA GLN A 485 25.25 -3.77 16.53
C GLN A 485 23.74 -3.62 16.81
N ALA A 486 22.94 -4.42 16.09
CA ALA A 486 21.55 -4.59 16.42
C ALA A 486 21.47 -4.74 17.94
N ALA A 487 20.77 -3.84 18.59
CA ALA A 487 20.56 -3.89 20.02
C ALA A 487 19.96 -5.27 20.32
N GLN A 488 20.83 -6.20 20.68
CA GLN A 488 20.43 -7.41 21.35
C GLN A 488 19.94 -6.91 22.71
N THR A 489 18.66 -6.64 22.83
CA THR A 489 18.01 -6.70 24.12
C THR A 489 18.31 -8.09 24.65
N PRO A 490 19.00 -8.21 25.78
CA PRO A 490 19.24 -9.51 26.38
C PRO A 490 17.84 -10.12 26.61
N VAL A 491 17.60 -11.27 26.03
CA VAL A 491 16.50 -12.11 26.48
C VAL A 491 16.81 -12.39 27.94
N GLU A 492 16.09 -11.73 28.84
CA GLU A 492 16.17 -11.98 30.26
C GLU A 492 15.77 -13.45 30.44
N GLU A 493 16.73 -14.26 30.85
CA GLU A 493 16.56 -15.66 31.16
C GLU A 493 15.40 -15.78 32.16
N VAL A 494 14.27 -16.29 31.73
CA VAL A 494 13.10 -16.52 32.59
C VAL A 494 13.53 -17.52 33.66
N LYS A 495 13.85 -17.01 34.83
CA LYS A 495 14.08 -17.83 36.02
C LYS A 495 12.83 -18.66 36.29
N PRO A 496 12.98 -19.96 36.63
CA PRO A 496 11.84 -20.81 36.99
C PRO A 496 11.06 -20.16 38.13
N VAL A 497 9.77 -20.06 37.94
CA VAL A 497 8.82 -19.51 38.91
C VAL A 497 8.93 -20.33 40.18
N ALA A 498 9.28 -19.68 41.28
CA ALA A 498 9.30 -20.27 42.61
C ALA A 498 7.89 -20.75 43.01
N GLU A 499 7.86 -21.89 43.69
CA GLU A 499 6.66 -22.52 44.25
C GLU A 499 5.78 -21.50 45.00
N VAL A 500 4.53 -21.40 44.57
CA VAL A 500 3.49 -20.60 45.28
C VAL A 500 2.95 -21.43 46.43
N PRO A 501 2.86 -20.88 47.67
CA PRO A 501 2.27 -21.61 48.81
C PRO A 501 0.78 -21.83 48.59
N GLU A 502 0.31 -23.02 48.97
CA GLU A 502 -1.12 -23.39 49.02
C GLU A 502 -1.92 -22.46 49.93
N GLU A 503 -2.66 -21.53 49.39
CA GLU A 503 -3.68 -20.77 50.12
C GLU A 503 -5.05 -21.23 49.66
N LYS A 504 -5.84 -21.69 50.65
CA LYS A 504 -7.17 -22.31 50.46
C LYS A 504 -8.13 -21.31 49.77
N LEU A 505 -8.50 -21.60 48.54
CA LEU A 505 -9.53 -20.87 47.79
C LEU A 505 -10.92 -21.23 48.30
N HIS A 506 -11.57 -20.28 48.95
CA HIS A 506 -13.01 -20.30 49.23
C HIS A 506 -13.76 -19.95 47.92
N VAL A 507 -14.42 -20.93 47.34
CA VAL A 507 -15.24 -20.73 46.13
C VAL A 507 -16.63 -20.26 46.54
N THR A 508 -16.94 -19.01 46.28
CA THR A 508 -18.34 -18.52 46.27
C THR A 508 -18.95 -18.77 44.88
N PRO A 509 -20.20 -19.26 44.78
CA PRO A 509 -20.80 -19.53 43.47
C PRO A 509 -21.13 -18.23 42.74
N VAL A 510 -20.54 -18.05 41.56
CA VAL A 510 -20.86 -16.96 40.61
C VAL A 510 -22.07 -17.39 39.78
N VAL A 511 -23.11 -16.57 39.83
CA VAL A 511 -24.28 -16.67 38.95
C VAL A 511 -23.85 -16.35 37.54
N VAL A 512 -23.99 -17.29 36.61
CA VAL A 512 -23.67 -17.16 35.17
C VAL A 512 -24.85 -16.47 34.47
N PRO A 513 -24.65 -15.36 33.74
CA PRO A 513 -25.65 -14.85 32.80
C PRO A 513 -25.71 -15.73 31.54
N GLU A 514 -26.90 -15.89 31.00
CA GLU A 514 -27.23 -16.67 29.81
C GLU A 514 -26.28 -16.39 28.64
N ALA A 515 -25.66 -17.42 28.10
CA ALA A 515 -24.77 -17.36 26.95
C ALA A 515 -25.58 -17.19 25.65
N GLN A 516 -25.27 -16.14 24.91
CA GLN A 516 -25.64 -16.05 23.50
C GLN A 516 -24.75 -17.00 22.67
N GLU A 517 -25.39 -17.82 21.84
CA GLU A 517 -24.75 -18.75 20.90
C GLU A 517 -23.79 -18.03 19.97
N GLN A 518 -22.52 -18.44 20.01
CA GLN A 518 -21.56 -18.12 18.94
C GLN A 518 -21.38 -19.36 18.05
N GLU A 519 -21.68 -19.19 16.77
CA GLU A 519 -21.45 -20.16 15.70
C GLU A 519 -19.96 -20.47 15.48
N PRO A 520 -19.63 -21.67 14.94
CA PRO A 520 -18.25 -22.11 14.75
C PRO A 520 -17.54 -21.28 13.67
N ILE A 521 -16.31 -20.88 13.99
CA ILE A 521 -15.41 -20.15 13.08
C ILE A 521 -15.05 -21.05 11.91
N VAL A 522 -15.53 -20.68 10.74
CA VAL A 522 -15.13 -21.27 9.45
C VAL A 522 -13.69 -20.85 9.17
N GLU A 523 -12.85 -21.83 8.88
CA GLU A 523 -11.47 -21.69 8.44
C GLU A 523 -11.34 -20.63 7.33
N ALA A 524 -10.66 -19.52 7.62
CA ALA A 524 -10.39 -18.47 6.64
C ALA A 524 -9.35 -18.98 5.63
N LYS A 525 -9.74 -19.06 4.37
CA LYS A 525 -8.83 -19.24 3.23
C LYS A 525 -7.82 -18.08 3.21
N PRO A 526 -6.56 -18.32 2.83
CA PRO A 526 -5.58 -17.26 2.73
C PRO A 526 -6.04 -16.20 1.72
N VAL A 527 -6.07 -14.95 2.18
CA VAL A 527 -6.34 -13.78 1.35
C VAL A 527 -5.21 -13.67 0.34
N ALA A 528 -5.56 -13.66 -0.94
CA ALA A 528 -4.63 -13.41 -2.03
C ALA A 528 -3.95 -12.06 -1.84
N GLU A 529 -2.64 -12.03 -2.04
CA GLU A 529 -1.81 -10.84 -2.06
C GLU A 529 -2.44 -9.76 -2.94
N THR A 530 -2.82 -8.65 -2.33
CA THR A 530 -3.14 -7.42 -3.05
C THR A 530 -1.84 -6.88 -3.63
N LYS A 531 -1.78 -6.85 -4.96
CA LYS A 531 -0.70 -6.20 -5.71
C LYS A 531 -0.61 -4.74 -5.27
N GLU A 532 0.58 -4.32 -4.87
CA GLU A 532 0.94 -2.91 -4.69
C GLU A 532 0.72 -2.16 -6.00
N GLU A 533 -0.31 -1.32 -6.06
CA GLU A 533 -0.40 -0.25 -7.04
C GLU A 533 0.57 0.86 -6.63
N THR A 534 1.73 0.88 -7.27
CA THR A 534 2.61 2.04 -7.25
C THR A 534 1.92 3.18 -7.97
N LEU A 535 1.45 4.17 -7.22
CA LEU A 535 1.05 5.47 -7.74
C LEU A 535 2.28 6.16 -8.34
N HIS A 536 2.49 6.00 -9.64
CA HIS A 536 3.39 6.82 -10.41
C HIS A 536 2.78 8.21 -10.58
N VAL A 537 3.20 9.14 -9.75
CA VAL A 537 3.04 10.57 -10.03
C VAL A 537 4.05 10.92 -11.13
N THR A 538 3.58 11.03 -12.36
CA THR A 538 4.36 11.56 -13.47
C THR A 538 4.62 13.05 -13.27
N PRO A 539 5.88 13.52 -13.35
CA PRO A 539 6.15 14.95 -13.35
C PRO A 539 5.57 15.59 -14.62
N ALA A 540 4.88 16.70 -14.44
CA ALA A 540 4.36 17.52 -15.53
C ALA A 540 5.51 17.99 -16.41
N VAL A 541 5.59 17.46 -17.62
CA VAL A 541 6.48 17.94 -18.68
C VAL A 541 5.88 19.24 -19.21
N MET A 542 6.62 20.34 -19.08
CA MET A 542 6.32 21.62 -19.72
C MET A 542 6.41 21.46 -21.26
N PRO A 543 5.49 22.05 -22.04
CA PRO A 543 5.52 21.94 -23.50
C PRO A 543 6.67 22.74 -24.08
N GLU A 544 7.50 22.07 -24.89
CA GLU A 544 8.49 22.70 -25.78
C GLU A 544 7.83 23.62 -26.81
N ALA A 545 8.48 24.77 -27.03
CA ALA A 545 8.10 25.73 -28.04
C ALA A 545 8.26 25.12 -29.44
N LYS A 546 7.20 25.16 -30.25
CA LYS A 546 7.21 24.77 -31.66
C LYS A 546 7.91 25.82 -32.50
N GLU A 547 8.99 25.43 -33.16
CA GLU A 547 9.47 26.08 -34.38
C GLU A 547 8.54 25.80 -35.57
N THR A 548 8.29 26.84 -36.33
CA THR A 548 7.41 26.84 -37.50
C THR A 548 8.18 26.44 -38.76
N GLN A 549 7.58 25.62 -39.58
CA GLN A 549 7.57 25.48 -41.06
C GLN A 549 8.03 24.13 -41.61
N ALA A 550 7.13 23.43 -42.24
CA ALA A 550 7.04 23.20 -43.72
C ALA A 550 5.85 22.32 -44.06
N VAL A 551 5.17 22.70 -45.11
CA VAL A 551 4.03 22.06 -45.75
C VAL A 551 4.51 20.83 -46.52
N GLU A 552 3.90 19.64 -46.38
CA GLU A 552 3.35 18.81 -47.44
C GLU A 552 3.23 17.32 -47.13
N ALA A 553 2.15 16.78 -47.61
CA ALA A 553 1.76 15.37 -47.92
C ALA A 553 0.99 14.58 -46.85
N PRO A 554 -0.06 13.87 -47.28
CA PRO A 554 -1.05 13.28 -46.36
C PRO A 554 -0.51 12.05 -45.67
N GLN A 555 -0.42 12.14 -44.34
CA GLN A 555 0.05 11.05 -43.49
C GLN A 555 -1.10 10.12 -43.11
N LYS A 556 -0.80 8.84 -43.15
CA LYS A 556 -1.55 7.73 -42.55
C LYS A 556 -1.94 8.03 -41.10
N ALA A 557 -3.17 7.73 -40.76
CA ALA A 557 -3.71 7.88 -39.41
C ALA A 557 -2.81 7.25 -38.34
N THR A 558 -2.33 8.06 -37.42
CA THR A 558 -1.63 7.62 -36.20
C THR A 558 -2.60 6.98 -35.23
N PRO A 559 -2.25 5.87 -34.55
CA PRO A 559 -3.13 5.22 -33.60
C PRO A 559 -3.34 6.11 -32.35
N LYS A 560 -4.60 6.24 -31.93
CA LYS A 560 -4.98 6.86 -30.67
C LYS A 560 -4.32 6.10 -29.52
N LYS A 561 -3.85 6.84 -28.50
CA LYS A 561 -3.32 6.33 -27.24
C LYS A 561 -4.17 5.17 -26.70
N GLU A 562 -3.52 4.02 -26.49
CA GLU A 562 -4.12 2.87 -25.78
C GLU A 562 -4.63 3.29 -24.40
N ASP A 563 -5.87 2.93 -24.11
CA ASP A 563 -6.46 3.04 -22.76
C ASP A 563 -5.81 1.94 -21.90
N ASN A 564 -4.95 2.33 -20.98
CA ASN A 564 -4.10 1.43 -20.17
C ASN A 564 -4.87 0.40 -19.30
N ARG A 565 -6.21 0.44 -19.28
CA ARG A 565 -7.06 -0.50 -18.53
C ARG A 565 -6.97 -1.95 -19.03
N PHE A 566 -6.39 -2.19 -20.22
CA PHE A 566 -6.33 -3.51 -20.85
C PHE A 566 -4.92 -4.10 -20.97
N SER A 567 -3.87 -3.38 -20.56
CA SER A 567 -2.49 -3.81 -20.74
C SER A 567 -2.06 -5.01 -19.87
N THR A 568 -2.82 -5.33 -18.84
CA THR A 568 -2.53 -6.43 -17.89
C THR A 568 -3.28 -7.73 -18.18
N MET A 569 -4.26 -7.74 -19.10
CA MET A 569 -5.00 -8.94 -19.47
C MET A 569 -4.26 -9.74 -20.56
N ASN A 570 -3.92 -10.99 -20.25
CA ASN A 570 -3.37 -11.90 -21.25
C ASN A 570 -4.48 -12.45 -22.16
N PHE A 571 -4.80 -11.73 -23.23
CA PHE A 571 -5.88 -12.09 -24.16
C PHE A 571 -5.59 -13.35 -25.00
N ARG A 572 -4.39 -13.95 -24.92
CA ARG A 572 -4.12 -15.28 -25.50
C ARG A 572 -4.80 -16.40 -24.70
N THR A 573 -5.05 -16.19 -23.42
CA THR A 573 -5.67 -17.17 -22.51
C THR A 573 -7.07 -16.75 -22.03
N ALA A 574 -7.46 -15.49 -22.20
CA ALA A 574 -8.78 -15.00 -21.86
C ALA A 574 -9.85 -15.56 -22.80
N LYS A 575 -10.91 -16.11 -22.24
CA LYS A 575 -12.06 -16.56 -23.01
C LYS A 575 -12.94 -15.36 -23.34
N VAL A 576 -12.99 -14.95 -24.60
CA VAL A 576 -13.93 -13.93 -25.10
C VAL A 576 -15.09 -14.62 -25.79
N LEU A 577 -16.31 -14.39 -25.29
CA LEU A 577 -17.53 -14.96 -25.85
C LEU A 577 -18.03 -14.07 -26.99
N LEU A 578 -17.88 -14.53 -28.21
CA LEU A 578 -18.44 -13.91 -29.41
C LEU A 578 -19.59 -14.75 -29.92
N TYR A 579 -20.67 -14.09 -30.38
CA TYR A 579 -21.82 -14.75 -30.97
C TYR A 579 -21.97 -14.35 -32.44
N PRO A 580 -22.42 -15.28 -33.32
CA PRO A 580 -22.70 -14.95 -34.71
C PRO A 580 -23.65 -13.74 -34.79
N GLY A 581 -23.27 -12.75 -35.61
CA GLY A 581 -24.01 -11.50 -35.74
C GLY A 581 -23.58 -10.36 -34.84
N ASP A 582 -22.65 -10.57 -33.88
CA ASP A 582 -22.02 -9.48 -33.14
C ASP A 582 -21.27 -8.55 -34.10
N LYS A 583 -21.43 -7.23 -33.90
CA LYS A 583 -20.74 -6.22 -34.70
C LYS A 583 -19.52 -5.74 -33.93
N LEU A 584 -18.34 -6.05 -34.44
CA LEU A 584 -17.05 -5.58 -33.91
C LEU A 584 -16.51 -4.46 -34.80
N THR A 585 -15.75 -3.57 -34.22
CA THR A 585 -14.88 -2.65 -34.94
C THR A 585 -13.48 -3.27 -34.97
N VAL A 586 -12.92 -3.49 -36.14
CA VAL A 586 -11.59 -4.07 -36.33
C VAL A 586 -10.82 -3.20 -37.32
N ASN A 587 -9.73 -2.56 -36.90
CA ASN A 587 -9.00 -1.57 -37.70
C ASN A 587 -9.91 -0.43 -38.25
N ALA A 588 -10.76 0.12 -37.40
CA ALA A 588 -11.73 1.15 -37.73
C ALA A 588 -12.77 0.73 -38.82
N LYS A 589 -12.89 -0.58 -39.11
CA LYS A 589 -13.90 -1.12 -40.05
C LYS A 589 -14.88 -1.99 -39.32
N PRO A 590 -16.17 -1.95 -39.67
CA PRO A 590 -17.18 -2.82 -39.07
C PRO A 590 -16.95 -4.27 -39.54
N TYR A 591 -16.86 -5.20 -38.58
CA TYR A 591 -16.77 -6.63 -38.81
C TYR A 591 -17.97 -7.34 -38.16
N SER A 592 -18.65 -8.21 -38.88
CA SER A 592 -19.74 -9.02 -38.34
C SER A 592 -19.21 -10.42 -38.04
N VAL A 593 -19.32 -10.84 -36.79
CA VAL A 593 -18.84 -12.15 -36.30
C VAL A 593 -19.64 -13.27 -36.99
N LYS A 594 -18.93 -14.24 -37.56
CA LYS A 594 -19.50 -15.40 -38.23
C LYS A 594 -19.49 -16.62 -37.30
N GLU A 595 -20.23 -17.65 -37.66
CA GLU A 595 -20.21 -18.93 -36.94
C GLU A 595 -18.82 -19.58 -37.00
N GLY A 596 -18.24 -19.93 -35.85
CA GLY A 596 -16.89 -20.47 -35.72
C GLY A 596 -15.75 -19.44 -35.59
N ASP A 597 -16.07 -18.15 -35.54
CA ASP A 597 -15.09 -17.09 -35.26
C ASP A 597 -14.71 -17.06 -33.78
N SER A 598 -13.42 -16.77 -33.54
CA SER A 598 -12.91 -16.50 -32.22
C SER A 598 -12.06 -15.21 -32.25
N LEU A 599 -11.96 -14.52 -31.11
CA LEU A 599 -11.19 -13.26 -31.05
C LEU A 599 -9.75 -13.42 -31.54
N PRO A 600 -8.98 -14.46 -31.17
CA PRO A 600 -7.63 -14.68 -31.69
C PRO A 600 -7.59 -14.87 -33.22
N LYS A 601 -8.58 -15.58 -33.79
CA LYS A 601 -8.67 -15.80 -35.22
C LYS A 601 -8.94 -14.53 -36.01
N ILE A 602 -9.90 -13.71 -35.52
CA ILE A 602 -10.21 -12.41 -36.13
C ILE A 602 -9.00 -11.46 -36.03
N ALA A 603 -8.28 -11.50 -34.91
CA ALA A 603 -7.07 -10.70 -34.71
C ALA A 603 -5.94 -11.08 -35.64
N GLU A 604 -5.72 -12.38 -35.85
CA GLU A 604 -4.73 -12.91 -36.78
C GLU A 604 -5.07 -12.54 -38.24
N GLU A 605 -6.31 -12.72 -38.67
CA GLU A 605 -6.79 -12.32 -40.00
C GLU A 605 -6.68 -10.81 -40.27
N ALA A 606 -6.87 -10.01 -39.23
CA ALA A 606 -6.79 -8.54 -39.33
C ALA A 606 -5.36 -7.98 -39.11
N GLY A 607 -4.39 -8.82 -38.72
CA GLY A 607 -3.00 -8.42 -38.45
C GLY A 607 -2.87 -7.51 -37.22
N VAL A 608 -3.75 -7.66 -36.22
CA VAL A 608 -3.77 -6.87 -34.98
C VAL A 608 -3.70 -7.78 -33.75
N SER A 609 -3.43 -7.20 -32.58
CA SER A 609 -3.48 -7.97 -31.34
C SER A 609 -4.94 -8.17 -30.88
N PRO A 610 -5.27 -9.28 -30.20
CA PRO A 610 -6.59 -9.47 -29.59
C PRO A 610 -6.99 -8.36 -28.60
N SER A 611 -6.01 -7.81 -27.87
CA SER A 611 -6.20 -6.65 -26.97
C SER A 611 -6.64 -5.39 -27.72
N TRP A 612 -6.13 -5.18 -28.92
CA TRP A 612 -6.53 -4.06 -29.77
C TRP A 612 -8.02 -4.15 -30.16
N ILE A 613 -8.51 -5.33 -30.56
CA ILE A 613 -9.92 -5.51 -30.89
C ILE A 613 -10.82 -5.25 -29.67
N VAL A 614 -10.39 -5.66 -28.46
CA VAL A 614 -11.16 -5.39 -27.24
C VAL A 614 -11.17 -3.91 -26.90
N SER A 615 -10.05 -3.19 -27.11
CA SER A 615 -9.99 -1.73 -26.87
C SER A 615 -10.85 -0.93 -27.86
N GLU A 616 -10.99 -1.38 -29.09
CA GLU A 616 -11.91 -0.77 -30.06
C GLU A 616 -13.40 -1.13 -29.81
N ASN A 617 -13.65 -2.13 -28.94
CA ASN A 617 -15.01 -2.61 -28.62
C ASN A 617 -15.23 -2.71 -27.10
N PRO A 618 -15.27 -1.59 -26.36
CA PRO A 618 -15.38 -1.57 -24.89
C PRO A 618 -16.61 -2.33 -24.36
N TRP A 619 -17.67 -2.42 -25.15
CA TRP A 619 -18.91 -3.13 -24.82
C TRP A 619 -18.71 -4.63 -24.55
N LEU A 620 -17.62 -5.24 -25.06
CA LEU A 620 -17.27 -6.64 -24.76
C LEU A 620 -16.95 -6.84 -23.26
N VAL A 621 -16.36 -5.84 -22.63
CA VAL A 621 -16.03 -5.85 -21.18
C VAL A 621 -17.26 -5.45 -20.36
N GLU A 622 -17.98 -4.42 -20.78
CA GLU A 622 -19.19 -3.93 -20.11
C GLU A 622 -20.29 -5.01 -20.02
N LYS A 623 -20.37 -5.89 -21.01
CA LYS A 623 -21.32 -7.01 -21.03
C LYS A 623 -20.77 -8.31 -20.41
N ASN A 624 -19.68 -8.25 -19.65
CA ASN A 624 -19.02 -9.42 -19.03
C ASN A 624 -18.69 -10.57 -20.01
N ARG A 625 -18.40 -10.24 -21.28
CA ARG A 625 -18.07 -11.24 -22.31
C ARG A 625 -16.59 -11.63 -22.34
N VAL A 626 -15.76 -10.95 -21.55
CA VAL A 626 -14.34 -11.25 -21.34
C VAL A 626 -14.18 -11.86 -19.96
N SER A 627 -13.81 -13.13 -19.86
CA SER A 627 -13.45 -13.77 -18.60
C SER A 627 -11.96 -14.10 -18.59
N ALA A 628 -11.24 -13.61 -17.61
CA ALA A 628 -9.90 -14.12 -17.30
C ALA A 628 -10.03 -15.54 -16.71
N LYS A 629 -9.20 -16.48 -17.22
CA LYS A 629 -9.00 -17.78 -16.58
C LYS A 629 -7.87 -17.67 -15.59
#